data_767a3d7759c97e649ba805010b345b01
#
_entry.id   767a3d7759c97e649ba805010b345b01
#
_cell.length_a   1.000
_cell.length_b   1.000
_cell.length_c   1.000
_cell.angle_alpha   90.00
_cell.angle_beta   90.00
_cell.angle_gamma   90.00
#
_symmetry.space_group_name_H-M   'P 1'
#
loop_
_entity.id
_entity.type
_entity.pdbx_description
1 polymer ?
#
loop_
_entity_poly.entity_id
_entity_poly.type
_entity_poly.pdbx_seq_one_letter_code
_entity_poly.pdbx_strand_id
1 'polypeptide(L)'
;INANNKITDEYFNDTKLLQKSLFTEIKSKIKLDDTSLKFKDKKYYYWAKTEAKGNYGKKIRQLIDGSKPEEIYFDGDVEKKNYGSEYFGIGSVSISHCDRYMAYSLDLKGSEYYTIYLRDLDSNKNEKDIIENTSGGITWSLDSKSFFYSKLDKFHRPRQIFKHIKGTTVKEDKLIFEEKDETFTCSISLSSDENFFVISTSDHITTEEHFFPSNTNEIKPVLFQKRVKDVRYSIDSWKGFFYVHTNEDARDYKILKCKVDQIDKLEIFIPAKKETVIGGLDFLDEYILRGEKI
;
A
#
# COMPACT_ATOMS: atom_id res chain seq x y z
N ILE A 1 5.16 -18.42 28.99
CA ILE A 1 4.90 -18.93 27.63
C ILE A 1 5.07 -20.44 27.62
N ASN A 2 6.25 -21.02 27.91
CA ASN A 2 6.50 -22.48 27.81
C ASN A 2 5.54 -23.32 28.65
N ALA A 3 5.20 -22.91 29.88
CA ALA A 3 4.22 -23.61 30.71
C ALA A 3 2.81 -23.62 30.08
N ASN A 4 2.40 -22.50 29.50
CA ASN A 4 1.11 -22.38 28.81
C ASN A 4 1.10 -23.25 27.53
N ASN A 5 2.19 -23.25 26.77
CA ASN A 5 2.29 -24.11 25.59
C ASN A 5 2.15 -25.59 25.96
N LYS A 6 2.78 -26.03 27.07
CA LYS A 6 2.64 -27.41 27.56
C LYS A 6 1.19 -27.78 27.89
N ILE A 7 0.47 -26.89 28.59
CA ILE A 7 -0.97 -27.09 28.89
C ILE A 7 -1.80 -27.17 27.61
N THR A 8 -1.51 -26.30 26.64
CA THR A 8 -2.17 -26.29 25.33
C THR A 8 -1.92 -27.61 24.58
N ASP A 9 -0.66 -28.06 24.54
CA ASP A 9 -0.29 -29.31 23.88
C ASP A 9 -0.95 -30.55 24.53
N GLU A 10 -1.05 -30.57 25.87
CA GLU A 10 -1.75 -31.61 26.61
C GLU A 10 -3.26 -31.59 26.33
N TYR A 11 -3.89 -30.39 26.34
CA TYR A 11 -5.30 -30.22 26.09
C TYR A 11 -5.74 -30.66 24.70
N PHE A 12 -4.93 -30.36 23.68
CA PHE A 12 -5.22 -30.68 22.28
C PHE A 12 -4.60 -32.02 21.80
N ASN A 13 -4.05 -32.81 22.70
CA ASN A 13 -3.31 -34.02 22.33
C ASN A 13 -4.16 -35.06 21.58
N ASP A 14 -5.41 -35.21 21.96
CA ASP A 14 -6.40 -36.14 21.35
C ASP A 14 -6.89 -35.65 19.97
N THR A 15 -6.70 -34.38 19.65
CA THR A 15 -7.11 -33.81 18.36
C THR A 15 -6.01 -33.82 17.28
N LYS A 16 -4.82 -34.34 17.56
CA LYS A 16 -3.65 -34.30 16.63
C LYS A 16 -3.95 -34.94 15.26
N LEU A 17 -4.69 -36.03 15.23
CA LEU A 17 -5.10 -36.67 13.98
C LEU A 17 -6.06 -35.79 13.17
N LEU A 18 -7.02 -35.15 13.83
CA LEU A 18 -7.94 -34.20 13.21
C LEU A 18 -7.18 -32.99 12.68
N GLN A 19 -6.27 -32.41 13.47
CA GLN A 19 -5.43 -31.29 13.03
C GLN A 19 -4.65 -31.63 11.76
N LYS A 20 -4.01 -32.80 11.73
CA LYS A 20 -3.27 -33.29 10.55
C LYS A 20 -4.18 -33.45 9.33
N SER A 21 -5.37 -33.99 9.52
CA SER A 21 -6.36 -34.15 8.44
C SER A 21 -6.82 -32.80 7.90
N LEU A 22 -7.21 -31.88 8.79
CA LEU A 22 -7.63 -30.53 8.42
C LEU A 22 -6.48 -29.75 7.70
N PHE A 23 -5.26 -29.84 8.23
CA PHE A 23 -4.11 -29.21 7.58
C PHE A 23 -3.90 -29.75 6.17
N THR A 24 -3.97 -31.08 6.00
CA THR A 24 -3.83 -31.70 4.67
C THR A 24 -4.93 -31.28 3.71
N GLU A 25 -6.18 -31.27 4.21
CA GLU A 25 -7.33 -30.81 3.42
C GLU A 25 -7.17 -29.35 2.98
N ILE A 26 -6.90 -28.43 3.91
CA ILE A 26 -6.71 -27.00 3.62
C ILE A 26 -5.58 -26.82 2.62
N LYS A 27 -4.43 -27.45 2.87
CA LYS A 27 -3.26 -27.36 1.98
C LYS A 27 -3.57 -27.87 0.57
N SER A 28 -4.36 -28.93 0.43
CA SER A 28 -4.72 -29.48 -0.88
C SER A 28 -5.58 -28.56 -1.74
N LYS A 29 -6.26 -27.60 -1.11
CA LYS A 29 -7.11 -26.58 -1.79
C LYS A 29 -6.31 -25.36 -2.25
N ILE A 30 -5.05 -25.25 -1.83
CA ILE A 30 -4.18 -24.12 -2.20
C ILE A 30 -3.42 -24.49 -3.49
N LYS A 31 -3.58 -23.68 -4.51
CA LYS A 31 -2.79 -23.78 -5.74
C LYS A 31 -1.39 -23.23 -5.47
N LEU A 32 -0.39 -24.12 -5.38
CA LEU A 32 0.98 -23.74 -5.02
C LEU A 32 1.72 -23.07 -6.17
N ASP A 33 1.54 -23.56 -7.42
CA ASP A 33 2.04 -22.91 -8.62
C ASP A 33 0.93 -22.03 -9.18
N ASP A 34 1.01 -20.74 -8.94
CA ASP A 34 -0.02 -19.79 -9.37
C ASP A 34 0.56 -18.54 -10.00
N THR A 35 -0.22 -17.97 -10.92
CA THR A 35 0.14 -16.74 -11.64
C THR A 35 -1.04 -15.79 -11.59
N SER A 36 -0.81 -14.55 -11.11
CA SER A 36 -1.84 -13.52 -11.09
C SER A 36 -2.22 -13.09 -12.52
N LEU A 37 -3.33 -12.41 -12.66
CA LEU A 37 -3.64 -11.70 -13.88
C LEU A 37 -2.57 -10.66 -14.19
N LYS A 38 -2.29 -10.47 -15.48
CA LYS A 38 -1.42 -9.39 -15.95
C LYS A 38 -2.21 -8.09 -15.94
N PHE A 39 -1.64 -7.05 -15.36
CA PHE A 39 -2.16 -5.69 -15.48
C PHE A 39 -1.19 -4.82 -16.26
N LYS A 40 -1.74 -3.88 -17.01
CA LYS A 40 -0.97 -2.93 -17.80
C LYS A 40 -0.70 -1.69 -16.97
N ASP A 41 0.56 -1.27 -16.91
CA ASP A 41 0.94 0.05 -16.43
C ASP A 41 2.00 0.64 -17.39
N LYS A 42 1.72 1.82 -17.91
CA LYS A 42 2.58 2.53 -18.89
C LYS A 42 3.02 1.62 -20.05
N LYS A 43 4.28 1.28 -20.13
CA LYS A 43 4.86 0.46 -21.22
C LYS A 43 5.05 -1.00 -20.87
N TYR A 44 4.66 -1.42 -19.65
CA TYR A 44 4.83 -2.79 -19.20
C TYR A 44 3.49 -3.46 -18.85
N TYR A 45 3.47 -4.79 -18.98
CA TYR A 45 2.60 -5.68 -18.23
C TYR A 45 3.32 -6.12 -16.96
N TYR A 46 2.60 -6.18 -15.84
CA TYR A 46 3.08 -6.64 -14.56
C TYR A 46 2.22 -7.78 -14.03
N TRP A 47 2.85 -8.76 -13.39
CA TRP A 47 2.16 -9.86 -12.71
C TRP A 47 3.03 -10.46 -11.62
N ALA A 48 2.42 -11.31 -10.78
CA ALA A 48 3.09 -12.07 -9.75
C ALA A 48 2.99 -13.57 -10.03
N LYS A 49 3.99 -14.34 -9.60
CA LYS A 49 4.02 -15.79 -9.69
C LYS A 49 4.46 -16.37 -8.36
N THR A 50 3.80 -17.47 -7.95
CA THR A 50 4.25 -18.34 -6.85
C THR A 50 4.64 -19.69 -7.42
N GLU A 51 5.60 -20.36 -6.79
CA GLU A 51 6.10 -21.68 -7.19
C GLU A 51 6.00 -22.66 -6.03
N ALA A 52 5.61 -23.91 -6.29
CA ALA A 52 5.39 -24.92 -5.25
C ALA A 52 6.61 -25.20 -4.36
N LYS A 53 7.80 -24.94 -4.88
CA LYS A 53 9.07 -25.12 -4.14
C LYS A 53 9.58 -23.83 -3.49
N GLY A 54 8.93 -22.67 -3.76
CA GLY A 54 9.26 -21.38 -3.19
C GLY A 54 8.47 -21.10 -1.93
N ASN A 55 8.96 -20.18 -1.11
CA ASN A 55 8.23 -19.64 0.04
C ASN A 55 7.75 -18.21 -0.22
N TYR A 56 8.31 -17.54 -1.21
CA TYR A 56 8.04 -16.15 -1.55
C TYR A 56 7.67 -16.01 -3.02
N GLY A 57 6.85 -15.00 -3.31
CA GLY A 57 6.44 -14.71 -4.68
C GLY A 57 7.52 -14.01 -5.49
N LYS A 58 7.38 -14.13 -6.82
CA LYS A 58 8.15 -13.39 -7.82
C LYS A 58 7.29 -12.26 -8.38
N LYS A 59 7.91 -11.12 -8.66
CA LYS A 59 7.31 -10.00 -9.39
C LYS A 59 7.94 -9.95 -10.78
N ILE A 60 7.09 -9.93 -11.79
CA ILE A 60 7.50 -10.08 -13.19
C ILE A 60 6.93 -8.92 -13.99
N ARG A 61 7.69 -8.43 -14.97
CA ARG A 61 7.23 -7.45 -15.95
C ARG A 61 7.67 -7.83 -17.36
N GLN A 62 6.98 -7.31 -18.35
CA GLN A 62 7.29 -7.49 -19.76
C GLN A 62 6.85 -6.27 -20.56
N LEU A 63 7.68 -5.80 -21.48
CA LEU A 63 7.27 -4.75 -22.41
C LEU A 63 6.03 -5.16 -23.20
N ILE A 64 5.09 -4.23 -23.34
CA ILE A 64 3.80 -4.48 -24.03
C ILE A 64 4.01 -4.86 -25.48
N ASP A 65 5.03 -4.30 -26.14
CA ASP A 65 5.38 -4.59 -27.54
C ASP A 65 6.06 -5.94 -27.74
N GLY A 66 6.37 -6.67 -26.65
CA GLY A 66 7.04 -7.97 -26.70
C GLY A 66 8.51 -7.92 -27.16
N SER A 67 9.10 -6.74 -27.31
CA SER A 67 10.47 -6.56 -27.83
C SER A 67 11.56 -7.18 -26.95
N LYS A 68 11.24 -7.47 -25.68
CA LYS A 68 12.13 -8.14 -24.73
C LYS A 68 11.40 -9.29 -24.04
N PRO A 69 12.13 -10.34 -23.62
CA PRO A 69 11.54 -11.39 -22.78
C PRO A 69 11.02 -10.83 -21.46
N GLU A 70 10.23 -11.63 -20.76
CA GLU A 70 9.81 -11.31 -19.40
C GLU A 70 11.01 -11.16 -18.47
N GLU A 71 10.91 -10.23 -17.53
CA GLU A 71 11.93 -9.90 -16.55
C GLU A 71 11.39 -10.15 -15.14
N ILE A 72 12.05 -10.99 -14.36
CA ILE A 72 11.80 -11.10 -12.93
C ILE A 72 12.56 -9.94 -12.26
N TYR A 73 11.85 -8.88 -11.89
CA TYR A 73 12.47 -7.72 -11.26
C TYR A 73 12.58 -7.82 -9.73
N PHE A 74 11.84 -8.76 -9.12
CA PHE A 74 11.94 -9.10 -7.71
C PHE A 74 11.63 -10.59 -7.50
N ASP A 75 12.54 -11.32 -6.90
CA ASP A 75 12.38 -12.72 -6.52
C ASP A 75 12.57 -12.83 -5.01
N GLY A 76 11.48 -13.10 -4.27
CA GLY A 76 11.52 -13.11 -2.82
C GLY A 76 12.39 -14.23 -2.22
N ASP A 77 12.49 -15.40 -2.88
CA ASP A 77 13.36 -16.49 -2.42
C ASP A 77 14.84 -16.16 -2.65
N VAL A 78 15.16 -15.49 -3.75
CA VAL A 78 16.52 -14.99 -4.02
C VAL A 78 16.90 -13.91 -3.00
N GLU A 79 16.01 -12.95 -2.74
CA GLU A 79 16.27 -11.90 -1.75
C GLU A 79 16.44 -12.49 -0.33
N LYS A 80 15.58 -13.41 0.09
CA LYS A 80 15.75 -14.13 1.36
C LYS A 80 17.14 -14.74 1.49
N LYS A 81 17.62 -15.38 0.44
CA LYS A 81 18.95 -15.99 0.40
C LYS A 81 20.07 -14.94 0.46
N ASN A 82 19.91 -13.81 -0.29
CA ASN A 82 20.91 -12.75 -0.34
C ASN A 82 21.08 -12.06 1.03
N TYR A 83 19.99 -11.81 1.75
CA TYR A 83 20.04 -11.18 3.06
C TYR A 83 20.43 -12.17 4.18
N GLY A 84 20.22 -13.48 4.01
CA GLY A 84 20.64 -14.53 4.94
C GLY A 84 20.03 -14.43 6.35
N SER A 85 18.96 -13.65 6.52
CA SER A 85 18.30 -13.46 7.81
C SER A 85 17.46 -14.68 8.21
N GLU A 86 17.28 -14.92 9.49
CA GLU A 86 16.40 -15.98 9.99
C GLU A 86 14.95 -15.70 9.64
N TYR A 87 14.48 -14.49 9.96
CA TYR A 87 13.16 -13.97 9.54
C TYR A 87 13.29 -13.15 8.25
N PHE A 88 12.26 -13.19 7.41
CA PHE A 88 12.22 -12.40 6.19
C PHE A 88 10.76 -12.03 5.85
N GLY A 89 10.41 -10.77 6.08
CA GLY A 89 9.12 -10.19 5.73
C GLY A 89 9.28 -9.19 4.60
N ILE A 90 8.44 -9.29 3.57
CA ILE A 90 8.37 -8.32 2.47
C ILE A 90 7.23 -7.35 2.78
N GLY A 91 7.53 -6.06 2.87
CA GLY A 91 6.52 -5.01 3.05
C GLY A 91 5.95 -4.56 1.71
N SER A 92 6.68 -3.72 0.98
CA SER A 92 6.29 -3.18 -0.32
C SER A 92 7.35 -3.43 -1.38
N VAL A 93 6.92 -3.54 -2.63
CA VAL A 93 7.78 -3.53 -3.81
C VAL A 93 7.14 -2.59 -4.81
N SER A 94 7.75 -1.43 -5.03
CA SER A 94 7.19 -0.33 -5.81
C SER A 94 8.17 0.14 -6.88
N ILE A 95 7.70 0.24 -8.12
CA ILE A 95 8.51 0.71 -9.27
C ILE A 95 8.26 2.20 -9.48
N SER A 96 9.32 2.93 -9.78
CA SER A 96 9.26 4.36 -10.10
C SER A 96 8.51 4.61 -11.42
N HIS A 97 8.00 5.83 -11.61
CA HIS A 97 7.26 6.21 -12.82
C HIS A 97 8.10 6.13 -14.12
N CYS A 98 9.43 6.17 -14.02
CA CYS A 98 10.32 5.97 -15.17
C CYS A 98 10.66 4.50 -15.45
N ASP A 99 10.08 3.55 -14.70
CA ASP A 99 10.28 2.10 -14.79
C ASP A 99 11.71 1.59 -14.53
N ARG A 100 12.64 2.49 -14.15
CA ARG A 100 14.04 2.16 -13.95
C ARG A 100 14.37 1.79 -12.51
N TYR A 101 13.77 2.45 -11.52
CA TYR A 101 14.10 2.23 -10.12
C TYR A 101 12.98 1.44 -9.43
N MET A 102 13.41 0.57 -8.53
CA MET A 102 12.53 -0.17 -7.63
C MET A 102 12.89 0.17 -6.19
N ALA A 103 11.94 0.66 -5.43
CA ALA A 103 12.05 0.73 -3.98
C ALA A 103 11.30 -0.44 -3.35
N TYR A 104 11.93 -1.12 -2.40
CA TYR A 104 11.32 -2.25 -1.71
C TYR A 104 11.67 -2.23 -0.24
N SER A 105 10.80 -2.78 0.58
CA SER A 105 10.95 -2.77 2.03
C SER A 105 10.93 -4.18 2.61
N LEU A 106 11.83 -4.42 3.57
CA LEU A 106 12.01 -5.70 4.22
C LEU A 106 12.01 -5.53 5.74
N ASP A 107 11.37 -6.46 6.44
CA ASP A 107 11.61 -6.74 7.84
C ASP A 107 12.48 -8.01 7.95
N LEU A 108 13.66 -7.87 8.49
CA LEU A 108 14.63 -8.98 8.63
C LEU A 108 14.68 -9.55 10.07
N LYS A 109 13.82 -9.05 10.96
CA LYS A 109 13.84 -9.39 12.40
C LYS A 109 12.49 -9.89 12.93
N GLY A 110 11.39 -9.75 12.16
CA GLY A 110 10.04 -10.04 12.64
C GLY A 110 9.50 -8.96 13.59
N SER A 111 9.99 -7.76 13.43
CA SER A 111 9.67 -6.62 14.30
C SER A 111 8.63 -5.68 13.72
N GLU A 112 8.24 -5.90 12.46
CA GLU A 112 7.38 -5.01 11.66
C GLU A 112 7.95 -3.58 11.49
N TYR A 113 9.22 -3.36 11.89
CA TYR A 113 10.01 -2.21 11.46
C TYR A 113 10.67 -2.55 10.13
N TYR A 114 10.15 -1.95 9.07
CA TYR A 114 10.67 -2.19 7.74
C TYR A 114 11.83 -1.25 7.42
N THR A 115 12.80 -1.79 6.69
CA THR A 115 13.87 -1.02 6.06
C THR A 115 13.60 -0.92 4.58
N ILE A 116 13.59 0.30 4.02
CA ILE A 116 13.44 0.53 2.58
C ILE A 116 14.81 0.52 1.93
N TYR A 117 14.91 -0.18 0.81
CA TYR A 117 16.05 -0.27 -0.08
C TYR A 117 15.67 0.22 -1.47
N LEU A 118 16.64 0.72 -2.21
CA LEU A 118 16.49 1.17 -3.59
C LEU A 118 17.36 0.35 -4.52
N ARG A 119 16.82 -0.05 -5.68
CA ARG A 119 17.53 -0.81 -6.72
C ARG A 119 17.37 -0.14 -8.08
N ASP A 120 18.47 0.01 -8.82
CA ASP A 120 18.47 0.34 -10.24
C ASP A 120 18.23 -0.96 -11.03
N LEU A 121 17.12 -1.05 -11.74
CA LEU A 121 16.73 -2.25 -12.49
C LEU A 121 17.53 -2.44 -13.77
N ASP A 122 18.09 -1.38 -14.36
CA ASP A 122 18.95 -1.50 -15.55
C ASP A 122 20.27 -2.19 -15.22
N SER A 123 20.87 -1.87 -14.07
CA SER A 123 22.10 -2.49 -13.60
C SER A 123 21.88 -3.68 -12.67
N ASN A 124 20.65 -3.87 -12.19
CA ASN A 124 20.26 -4.82 -11.15
C ASN A 124 21.10 -4.69 -9.86
N LYS A 125 21.45 -3.47 -9.47
CA LYS A 125 22.26 -3.20 -8.28
C LYS A 125 21.49 -2.36 -7.29
N ASN A 126 21.66 -2.66 -6.01
CA ASN A 126 21.13 -1.81 -4.95
C ASN A 126 21.92 -0.51 -4.90
N GLU A 127 21.20 0.60 -4.74
CA GLU A 127 21.73 1.91 -4.45
C GLU A 127 22.17 2.01 -2.98
N LYS A 128 22.70 3.15 -2.59
CA LYS A 128 23.14 3.39 -1.21
C LYS A 128 22.03 3.82 -0.26
N ASP A 129 20.85 4.08 -0.81
CA ASP A 129 19.69 4.56 -0.08
C ASP A 129 19.15 3.42 0.80
N ILE A 130 19.20 3.61 2.12
CA ILE A 130 18.71 2.69 3.14
C ILE A 130 17.96 3.50 4.18
N ILE A 131 16.66 3.24 4.34
CA ILE A 131 15.80 3.99 5.26
C ILE A 131 15.18 3.02 6.24
N GLU A 132 15.58 3.12 7.49
CA GLU A 132 15.16 2.24 8.58
C GLU A 132 13.94 2.79 9.34
N ASN A 133 13.30 1.93 10.10
CA ASN A 133 12.19 2.25 11.02
C ASN A 133 10.96 2.83 10.30
N THR A 134 10.63 2.28 9.14
CA THR A 134 9.46 2.69 8.35
C THR A 134 8.31 1.70 8.53
N SER A 135 7.09 2.09 8.12
CA SER A 135 5.95 1.19 8.01
C SER A 135 6.01 0.24 6.80
N GLY A 136 7.01 0.41 5.93
CA GLY A 136 7.20 -0.37 4.71
C GLY A 136 6.48 0.16 3.46
N GLY A 137 5.53 1.10 3.60
CA GLY A 137 4.85 1.71 2.45
C GLY A 137 5.74 2.69 1.68
N ILE A 138 5.61 2.72 0.35
CA ILE A 138 6.43 3.54 -0.56
C ILE A 138 5.53 4.12 -1.64
N THR A 139 5.55 5.45 -1.79
CA THR A 139 4.81 6.16 -2.85
C THR A 139 5.76 7.06 -3.63
N TRP A 140 6.02 6.73 -4.89
CA TRP A 140 6.94 7.49 -5.75
C TRP A 140 6.37 8.85 -6.16
N SER A 141 7.26 9.85 -6.29
CA SER A 141 6.95 11.08 -7.02
C SER A 141 6.91 10.82 -8.53
N LEU A 142 6.11 11.58 -9.27
CA LEU A 142 5.93 11.39 -10.72
C LEU A 142 7.23 11.54 -11.51
N ASP A 143 8.15 12.38 -11.03
CA ASP A 143 9.45 12.59 -11.67
C ASP A 143 10.48 11.49 -11.36
N SER A 144 10.10 10.48 -10.55
CA SER A 144 10.95 9.36 -10.14
C SER A 144 12.26 9.76 -9.41
N LYS A 145 12.36 11.00 -8.94
CA LYS A 145 13.55 11.49 -8.23
C LYS A 145 13.43 11.33 -6.72
N SER A 146 12.23 11.13 -6.21
CA SER A 146 11.94 11.00 -4.79
C SER A 146 10.78 10.07 -4.54
N PHE A 147 10.61 9.67 -3.30
CA PHE A 147 9.44 8.93 -2.85
C PHE A 147 9.06 9.34 -1.43
N PHE A 148 7.81 9.07 -1.07
CA PHE A 148 7.27 9.30 0.26
C PHE A 148 7.20 7.98 1.02
N TYR A 149 7.38 8.06 2.34
CA TYR A 149 7.26 6.94 3.25
C TYR A 149 6.77 7.40 4.62
N SER A 150 6.19 6.47 5.39
CA SER A 150 5.80 6.73 6.78
C SER A 150 6.87 6.19 7.74
N LYS A 151 7.28 7.02 8.69
CA LYS A 151 8.19 6.63 9.76
C LYS A 151 7.41 6.19 10.99
N LEU A 152 7.83 5.08 11.60
CA LEU A 152 7.26 4.59 12.84
C LEU A 152 7.85 5.33 14.05
N ASP A 153 7.00 5.66 15.00
CA ASP A 153 7.42 6.20 16.29
C ASP A 153 7.81 5.09 17.29
N LYS A 154 8.17 5.48 18.50
CA LYS A 154 8.55 4.54 19.59
C LYS A 154 7.42 3.59 20.03
N PHE A 155 6.17 3.88 19.66
CA PHE A 155 4.99 3.05 19.91
C PHE A 155 4.57 2.23 18.69
N HIS A 156 5.43 2.15 17.67
CA HIS A 156 5.17 1.41 16.44
C HIS A 156 4.02 2.00 15.61
N ARG A 157 3.83 3.32 15.67
CA ARG A 157 2.76 3.99 14.94
C ARG A 157 3.31 4.86 13.81
N PRO A 158 2.78 4.74 12.57
CA PRO A 158 3.15 5.60 11.45
C PRO A 158 2.41 6.94 11.57
N ARG A 159 3.06 7.94 12.19
CA ARG A 159 2.47 9.27 12.38
C ARG A 159 3.15 10.38 11.59
N GLN A 160 4.24 10.07 10.90
CA GLN A 160 5.00 11.05 10.15
C GLN A 160 5.21 10.59 8.73
N ILE A 161 4.94 11.48 7.77
CA ILE A 161 5.23 11.28 6.35
C ILE A 161 6.48 12.07 5.98
N PHE A 162 7.46 11.39 5.45
CA PHE A 162 8.71 11.98 4.94
C PHE A 162 8.80 11.86 3.43
N LYS A 163 9.56 12.77 2.83
CA LYS A 163 10.00 12.72 1.44
C LYS A 163 11.50 12.46 1.41
N HIS A 164 11.89 11.36 0.77
CA HIS A 164 13.28 11.02 0.49
C HIS A 164 13.65 11.36 -0.96
N ILE A 165 14.79 12.01 -1.18
CA ILE A 165 15.35 12.27 -2.52
C ILE A 165 16.38 11.18 -2.80
N LYS A 166 16.20 10.47 -3.91
CA LYS A 166 17.11 9.39 -4.32
C LYS A 166 18.58 9.86 -4.36
N GLY A 167 19.46 9.09 -3.72
CA GLY A 167 20.89 9.35 -3.66
C GLY A 167 21.32 10.31 -2.55
N THR A 168 20.40 10.83 -1.74
CA THR A 168 20.72 11.65 -0.56
C THR A 168 20.76 10.81 0.71
N THR A 169 21.17 11.39 1.83
CA THR A 169 21.15 10.73 3.13
C THR A 169 19.79 10.95 3.81
N VAL A 170 19.36 9.99 4.64
CA VAL A 170 18.09 10.07 5.42
C VAL A 170 18.03 11.32 6.31
N LYS A 171 19.18 11.92 6.66
CA LYS A 171 19.23 13.18 7.43
C LYS A 171 18.71 14.39 6.64
N GLU A 172 18.68 14.30 5.33
CA GLU A 172 18.20 15.34 4.41
C GLU A 172 16.71 15.19 4.11
N ASP A 173 16.07 14.12 4.59
CA ASP A 173 14.66 13.85 4.35
C ASP A 173 13.78 14.93 4.96
N LYS A 174 12.80 15.37 4.18
CA LYS A 174 11.86 16.42 4.62
C LYS A 174 10.63 15.78 5.26
N LEU A 175 10.31 16.21 6.47
CA LEU A 175 9.01 15.97 7.08
C LEU A 175 7.94 16.74 6.28
N ILE A 176 6.97 16.03 5.74
CA ILE A 176 5.88 16.58 4.94
C ILE A 176 4.61 16.75 5.78
N PHE A 177 4.34 15.78 6.64
CA PHE A 177 3.15 15.79 7.49
C PHE A 177 3.42 15.06 8.80
N GLU A 178 2.80 15.54 9.87
CA GLU A 178 2.82 14.89 11.16
C GLU A 178 1.43 14.88 11.79
N GLU A 179 0.91 13.69 12.08
CA GLU A 179 -0.28 13.52 12.91
C GLU A 179 0.10 13.63 14.38
N LYS A 180 -0.51 14.58 15.06
CA LYS A 180 -0.20 14.89 16.48
C LYS A 180 -1.02 14.08 17.47
N ASP A 181 -2.19 13.61 17.04
CA ASP A 181 -3.03 12.75 17.87
C ASP A 181 -2.45 11.33 17.87
N GLU A 182 -2.06 10.85 19.06
CA GLU A 182 -1.43 9.53 19.22
C GLU A 182 -2.36 8.36 18.94
N THR A 183 -3.67 8.59 18.84
CA THR A 183 -4.66 7.57 18.50
C THR A 183 -4.79 7.36 17.00
N PHE A 184 -4.28 8.29 16.20
CA PHE A 184 -4.33 8.24 14.73
C PHE A 184 -3.00 7.79 14.12
N THR A 185 -3.10 7.16 12.97
CA THR A 185 -1.97 6.82 12.09
C THR A 185 -2.10 7.55 10.78
N CYS A 186 -1.01 7.74 10.03
CA CYS A 186 -1.07 8.36 8.71
C CYS A 186 -0.39 7.52 7.62
N SER A 187 -0.90 7.65 6.42
CA SER A 187 -0.35 7.08 5.20
C SER A 187 -0.43 8.09 4.05
N ILE A 188 0.27 7.82 2.96
CA ILE A 188 0.23 8.63 1.75
C ILE A 188 0.03 7.76 0.52
N SER A 189 -0.80 8.22 -0.40
CA SER A 189 -1.07 7.58 -1.69
C SER A 189 -1.11 8.60 -2.81
N LEU A 190 -1.05 8.14 -4.05
CA LEU A 190 -1.31 8.93 -5.25
C LEU A 190 -2.75 8.71 -5.68
N SER A 191 -3.44 9.78 -6.11
CA SER A 191 -4.80 9.67 -6.64
C SER A 191 -4.84 8.89 -7.96
N SER A 192 -6.00 8.34 -8.32
CA SER A 192 -6.19 7.51 -9.51
C SER A 192 -5.80 8.21 -10.83
N ASP A 193 -5.97 9.52 -10.92
CA ASP A 193 -5.55 10.32 -12.08
C ASP A 193 -4.14 10.92 -11.94
N GLU A 194 -3.41 10.52 -10.90
CA GLU A 194 -2.05 10.98 -10.59
C GLU A 194 -1.90 12.51 -10.38
N ASN A 195 -2.99 13.25 -10.23
CA ASN A 195 -2.94 14.70 -10.07
C ASN A 195 -2.64 15.16 -8.64
N PHE A 196 -2.91 14.32 -7.64
CA PHE A 196 -2.75 14.67 -6.24
C PHE A 196 -2.11 13.53 -5.44
N PHE A 197 -1.29 13.91 -4.46
CA PHE A 197 -1.00 13.05 -3.33
C PHE A 197 -2.05 13.27 -2.25
N VAL A 198 -2.52 12.17 -1.66
CA VAL A 198 -3.49 12.17 -0.57
C VAL A 198 -2.82 11.59 0.67
N ILE A 199 -2.88 12.32 1.77
CA ILE A 199 -2.45 11.87 3.10
C ILE A 199 -3.71 11.55 3.89
N SER A 200 -3.86 10.27 4.22
CA SER A 200 -4.96 9.78 5.04
C SER A 200 -4.51 9.65 6.49
N THR A 201 -5.27 10.23 7.40
CA THR A 201 -5.10 9.99 8.84
C THR A 201 -6.32 9.26 9.38
N SER A 202 -6.12 8.25 10.20
CA SER A 202 -7.22 7.44 10.70
C SER A 202 -6.95 6.79 12.06
N ASP A 203 -8.01 6.64 12.83
CA ASP A 203 -8.15 5.62 13.85
C ASP A 203 -9.02 4.46 13.30
N HIS A 204 -9.68 3.68 14.18
CA HIS A 204 -10.53 2.56 13.74
C HIS A 204 -11.85 2.97 13.08
N ILE A 205 -12.36 4.16 13.37
CA ILE A 205 -13.72 4.58 13.03
C ILE A 205 -13.83 6.00 12.47
N THR A 206 -12.74 6.76 12.48
CA THR A 206 -12.69 8.17 12.07
C THR A 206 -11.55 8.38 11.09
N THR A 207 -11.75 9.16 10.04
CA THR A 207 -10.70 9.52 9.07
C THR A 207 -10.64 11.02 8.84
N GLU A 208 -9.48 11.48 8.38
CA GLU A 208 -9.26 12.85 7.90
C GLU A 208 -8.27 12.81 6.74
N GLU A 209 -8.56 13.53 5.67
CA GLU A 209 -7.77 13.53 4.46
C GLU A 209 -7.16 14.90 4.20
N HIS A 210 -5.87 14.89 3.83
CA HIS A 210 -5.17 16.06 3.31
C HIS A 210 -4.68 15.74 1.91
N PHE A 211 -4.51 16.75 1.07
CA PHE A 211 -4.02 16.56 -0.28
C PHE A 211 -3.09 17.69 -0.72
N PHE A 212 -2.27 17.43 -1.72
CA PHE A 212 -1.46 18.43 -2.41
C PHE A 212 -1.21 18.01 -3.86
N PRO A 213 -1.04 18.95 -4.81
CA PRO A 213 -0.79 18.65 -6.21
C PRO A 213 0.49 17.81 -6.39
N SER A 214 0.45 16.80 -7.26
CA SER A 214 1.57 15.89 -7.49
C SER A 214 2.73 16.53 -8.24
N ASN A 215 2.46 17.59 -9.00
CA ASN A 215 3.43 18.31 -9.82
C ASN A 215 4.03 19.56 -9.14
N THR A 216 3.84 19.71 -7.81
CA THR A 216 4.34 20.89 -7.09
C THR A 216 5.76 20.70 -6.57
N ASN A 217 6.56 21.77 -6.61
CA ASN A 217 7.84 21.83 -5.94
C ASN A 217 7.73 22.22 -4.46
N GLU A 218 6.65 22.93 -4.10
CA GLU A 218 6.35 23.35 -2.74
C GLU A 218 5.21 22.50 -2.19
N ILE A 219 5.54 21.53 -1.33
CA ILE A 219 4.57 20.62 -0.75
C ILE A 219 3.93 21.29 0.46
N LYS A 220 2.63 21.58 0.34
CA LYS A 220 1.78 22.12 1.41
C LYS A 220 0.50 21.30 1.46
N PRO A 221 0.40 20.30 2.35
CA PRO A 221 -0.83 19.54 2.50
C PRO A 221 -2.00 20.45 2.91
N VAL A 222 -3.08 20.38 2.15
CA VAL A 222 -4.34 21.10 2.39
C VAL A 222 -5.33 20.13 3.00
N LEU A 223 -5.95 20.52 4.12
CA LEU A 223 -7.03 19.74 4.73
C LEU A 223 -8.25 19.72 3.79
N PHE A 224 -8.75 18.53 3.49
CA PHE A 224 -9.95 18.39 2.67
C PHE A 224 -11.21 18.71 3.49
N GLN A 225 -11.45 17.95 4.55
CA GLN A 225 -12.50 18.21 5.54
C GLN A 225 -11.99 17.82 6.93
N LYS A 226 -12.39 18.60 7.95
CA LYS A 226 -12.05 18.31 9.34
C LYS A 226 -12.71 17.00 9.79
N ARG A 227 -11.97 16.15 10.48
CA ARG A 227 -12.49 14.89 11.05
C ARG A 227 -13.69 15.13 11.98
N VAL A 228 -14.68 14.25 11.85
CA VAL A 228 -15.83 14.14 12.73
C VAL A 228 -15.81 12.75 13.33
N LYS A 229 -15.98 12.65 14.65
CA LYS A 229 -15.95 11.37 15.35
C LYS A 229 -16.96 10.39 14.71
N ASP A 230 -16.55 9.13 14.52
CA ASP A 230 -17.33 8.05 13.92
C ASP A 230 -17.66 8.25 12.41
N VAL A 231 -17.13 9.30 11.81
CA VAL A 231 -17.23 9.52 10.36
C VAL A 231 -15.96 9.06 9.67
N ARG A 232 -16.13 8.18 8.70
CA ARG A 232 -15.09 7.75 7.77
C ARG A 232 -15.34 8.40 6.42
N TYR A 233 -14.29 8.95 5.84
CA TYR A 233 -14.31 9.33 4.44
C TYR A 233 -12.93 9.10 3.82
N SER A 234 -12.92 8.89 2.52
CA SER A 234 -11.73 8.87 1.68
C SER A 234 -11.98 9.69 0.43
N ILE A 235 -10.93 10.27 -0.11
CA ILE A 235 -10.99 11.04 -1.35
C ILE A 235 -10.15 10.38 -2.44
N ASP A 236 -10.60 10.50 -3.68
CA ASP A 236 -9.83 10.22 -4.86
C ASP A 236 -10.14 11.24 -5.94
N SER A 237 -9.24 11.51 -6.87
CA SER A 237 -9.46 12.45 -7.94
C SER A 237 -9.49 11.78 -9.31
N TRP A 238 -10.40 12.29 -10.17
CA TRP A 238 -10.55 11.85 -11.55
C TRP A 238 -11.21 12.92 -12.42
N LYS A 239 -10.58 13.23 -13.54
CA LYS A 239 -11.09 14.20 -14.55
C LYS A 239 -11.54 15.54 -13.94
N GLY A 240 -10.75 16.11 -13.02
CA GLY A 240 -10.98 17.43 -12.44
C GLY A 240 -11.99 17.49 -11.28
N PHE A 241 -12.39 16.31 -10.75
CA PHE A 241 -13.26 16.21 -9.60
C PHE A 241 -12.60 15.37 -8.50
N PHE A 242 -12.86 15.73 -7.25
CA PHE A 242 -12.73 14.82 -6.12
C PHE A 242 -14.02 14.03 -5.93
N TYR A 243 -13.89 12.76 -5.66
CA TYR A 243 -14.94 11.84 -5.24
C TYR A 243 -14.70 11.45 -3.80
N VAL A 244 -15.73 11.57 -2.98
CA VAL A 244 -15.67 11.37 -1.54
C VAL A 244 -16.56 10.20 -1.17
N HIS A 245 -15.96 9.09 -0.79
CA HIS A 245 -16.67 7.92 -0.25
C HIS A 245 -16.80 8.09 1.26
N THR A 246 -18.01 8.19 1.79
CA THR A 246 -18.24 8.53 3.21
C THR A 246 -19.46 7.85 3.81
N ASN A 247 -19.37 7.57 5.12
CA ASN A 247 -20.51 7.12 5.93
C ASN A 247 -21.25 8.28 6.65
N GLU A 248 -20.89 9.54 6.40
CA GLU A 248 -21.57 10.71 6.99
C GLU A 248 -23.05 10.72 6.59
N ASP A 249 -23.96 10.67 7.57
CA ASP A 249 -25.41 10.53 7.39
C ASP A 249 -25.81 9.38 6.43
N ALA A 250 -24.99 8.33 6.34
CA ALA A 250 -25.16 7.22 5.42
C ALA A 250 -24.48 5.95 5.98
N ARG A 251 -25.17 5.18 6.83
CA ARG A 251 -24.61 3.98 7.47
C ARG A 251 -23.89 3.04 6.50
N ASP A 252 -24.47 2.83 5.32
CA ASP A 252 -23.97 1.93 4.28
C ASP A 252 -23.24 2.70 3.17
N TYR A 253 -22.72 3.87 3.51
CA TYR A 253 -21.96 4.80 2.68
C TYR A 253 -22.76 5.46 1.55
N LYS A 254 -22.21 6.53 1.05
CA LYS A 254 -22.59 7.31 -0.13
C LYS A 254 -21.33 7.86 -0.81
N ILE A 255 -21.48 8.34 -2.02
CA ILE A 255 -20.39 9.02 -2.71
C ILE A 255 -20.82 10.43 -3.04
N LEU A 256 -20.02 11.39 -2.60
CA LEU A 256 -20.15 12.80 -2.96
C LEU A 256 -19.08 13.12 -4.00
N LYS A 257 -19.24 14.25 -4.71
CA LYS A 257 -18.19 14.80 -5.57
C LYS A 257 -18.17 16.33 -5.48
N CYS A 258 -17.03 16.93 -5.78
CA CYS A 258 -16.84 18.36 -5.97
C CYS A 258 -15.76 18.61 -7.02
N LYS A 259 -15.70 19.82 -7.57
CA LYS A 259 -14.54 20.24 -8.39
C LYS A 259 -13.30 20.37 -7.51
N VAL A 260 -12.12 20.07 -8.05
CA VAL A 260 -10.85 20.11 -7.30
C VAL A 260 -10.50 21.49 -6.77
N ASP A 261 -11.03 22.56 -7.37
CA ASP A 261 -10.86 23.96 -6.94
C ASP A 261 -12.03 24.47 -6.05
N GLN A 262 -13.02 23.65 -5.72
CA GLN A 262 -14.23 24.00 -4.96
C GLN A 262 -14.58 22.89 -3.96
N ILE A 263 -13.65 22.51 -3.11
CA ILE A 263 -13.78 21.37 -2.17
C ILE A 263 -14.89 21.57 -1.13
N ASP A 264 -15.35 22.79 -0.92
CA ASP A 264 -16.47 23.17 -0.04
C ASP A 264 -17.87 22.94 -0.68
N LYS A 265 -17.93 22.65 -1.98
CA LYS A 265 -19.18 22.46 -2.72
C LYS A 265 -19.45 21.00 -3.09
N LEU A 266 -19.61 20.19 -2.05
CA LEU A 266 -19.93 18.78 -2.23
C LEU A 266 -21.38 18.58 -2.69
N GLU A 267 -21.57 17.74 -3.69
CA GLU A 267 -22.87 17.27 -4.18
C GLU A 267 -22.96 15.74 -4.17
N ILE A 268 -24.17 15.21 -4.03
CA ILE A 268 -24.37 13.76 -4.07
C ILE A 268 -24.11 13.25 -5.49
N PHE A 269 -23.15 12.35 -5.62
CA PHE A 269 -22.88 11.62 -6.87
C PHE A 269 -23.59 10.27 -6.87
N ILE A 270 -23.46 9.51 -5.78
CA ILE A 270 -24.17 8.23 -5.58
C ILE A 270 -24.81 8.28 -4.19
N PRO A 271 -26.16 8.32 -4.12
CA PRO A 271 -26.85 8.35 -2.83
C PRO A 271 -26.71 7.02 -2.08
N ALA A 272 -26.86 7.07 -0.77
CA ALA A 272 -27.02 5.89 0.06
C ALA A 272 -28.23 5.05 -0.40
N LYS A 273 -28.09 3.74 -0.35
CA LYS A 273 -29.14 2.80 -0.78
C LYS A 273 -29.44 1.84 0.36
N LYS A 274 -30.74 1.67 0.65
CA LYS A 274 -31.18 0.78 1.73
C LYS A 274 -30.70 -0.65 1.46
N GLU A 275 -30.18 -1.31 2.52
CA GLU A 275 -29.71 -2.71 2.48
C GLU A 275 -28.60 -2.96 1.43
N THR A 276 -27.86 -1.92 1.05
CA THR A 276 -26.78 -2.04 0.09
C THR A 276 -25.60 -1.20 0.56
N VAL A 277 -24.47 -1.84 0.83
CA VAL A 277 -23.23 -1.14 1.15
C VAL A 277 -22.65 -0.61 -0.15
N ILE A 278 -22.50 0.70 -0.26
CA ILE A 278 -21.81 1.35 -1.37
C ILE A 278 -20.30 1.20 -1.14
N GLY A 279 -19.61 0.47 -2.02
CA GLY A 279 -18.16 0.33 -2.02
C GLY A 279 -17.47 1.54 -2.62
N GLY A 280 -16.13 1.47 -2.66
CA GLY A 280 -15.30 2.46 -3.35
C GLY A 280 -15.54 2.51 -4.85
N LEU A 281 -14.89 3.48 -5.49
CA LEU A 281 -14.86 3.64 -6.94
C LEU A 281 -13.49 3.21 -7.47
N ASP A 282 -13.49 2.54 -8.62
CA ASP A 282 -12.29 2.33 -9.43
C ASP A 282 -12.42 3.17 -10.71
N PHE A 283 -11.43 4.00 -10.98
CA PHE A 283 -11.43 4.93 -12.11
C PHE A 283 -10.61 4.35 -13.28
N LEU A 284 -11.27 4.22 -14.41
CA LEU A 284 -10.66 3.83 -15.68
C LEU A 284 -10.72 5.02 -16.65
N ASP A 285 -10.03 4.92 -17.79
CA ASP A 285 -9.96 6.04 -18.75
C ASP A 285 -11.35 6.60 -19.14
N GLU A 286 -12.32 5.71 -19.40
CA GLU A 286 -13.66 6.09 -19.86
C GLU A 286 -14.79 5.73 -18.88
N TYR A 287 -14.51 4.96 -17.84
CA TYR A 287 -15.53 4.39 -16.97
C TYR A 287 -15.17 4.55 -15.49
N ILE A 288 -16.21 4.61 -14.68
CA ILE A 288 -16.11 4.48 -13.23
C ILE A 288 -16.79 3.15 -12.87
N LEU A 289 -16.05 2.28 -12.19
CA LEU A 289 -16.60 1.06 -11.62
C LEU A 289 -16.98 1.32 -10.16
N ARG A 290 -18.11 0.79 -9.75
CA ARG A 290 -18.61 0.87 -8.38
C ARG A 290 -18.83 -0.53 -7.81
N GLY A 291 -18.28 -0.80 -6.65
CA GLY A 291 -18.61 -2.00 -5.87
C GLY A 291 -19.91 -1.80 -5.08
N GLU A 292 -20.76 -2.80 -5.04
CA GLU A 292 -21.92 -2.88 -4.14
C GLU A 292 -21.96 -4.25 -3.46
N LYS A 293 -22.34 -4.26 -2.18
CA LYS A 293 -22.61 -5.49 -1.44
C LYS A 293 -24.05 -5.44 -0.93
N ILE A 294 -24.85 -6.41 -1.35
CA ILE A 294 -26.26 -6.61 -1.00
C ILE A 294 -26.36 -7.68 0.07
#